data_0e60140c2a1190f050abf252b028b2ed
#
_entry.id   0e60140c2a1190f050abf252b028b2ed
#
_cell.length_a   1.000
_cell.length_b   1.000
_cell.length_c   1.000
_cell.angle_alpha   90.00
_cell.angle_beta   90.00
_cell.angle_gamma   90.00
#
_symmetry.space_group_name_H-M   'P 1'
#
loop_
_entity.id
_entity.type
_entity.pdbx_description
1 polymer ?
#
loop_
_entity_poly.entity_id
_entity_poly.type
_entity_poly.pdbx_seq_one_letter_code
_entity_poly.pdbx_strand_id
1 'polypeptide(L)'
;MGIQLVVSLLAASVMQRMAPHCSFARWLLCSGSLFRFKHPSEGELCALAGKQMPKQTRRDRWDSAGSDDKWLVDFAVYATGVFLFTECYCNIVDASKEVNLGAIWCVLTVLFSVKTLHTLMRHYFLSEEGGERSVCLAFGFLSLLVAMLVLVVREDYLEFGLESGFSSLFDNLEVFAKQQGYADWSIPVTKLTVKLGLAALCAYVGALLAFPGLRLAQTHLDAVQMNSGRPLVQILLHLSFLSPVIVLVLWVKPLARDFLANAPMGKTSITIDAFDSLRLWVVVASCALRLAVTRYHLQAYLNLAQKWVEQMKKEVGRIAAIDIQRKVTRIFCYLTVITLQYLVPVFLILFSTLALKALERTPGVTPALLLLPTAAPVLPGGLDEDEEGMEDAEEDIQATVARLSEAFAALRSVLTPLFFRGLLAFLTWWVAACQVISSLFGIYFHQYLMQN
;
A
#
# COMPACT_ATOMS: atom_id res chain seq x y z
N MET A 1 19.03 -16.55 12.72
CA MET A 1 19.26 -15.43 11.77
C MET A 1 19.86 -15.89 10.42
N GLY A 2 20.81 -16.81 10.37
CA GLY A 2 21.52 -17.13 9.12
C GLY A 2 20.63 -17.55 7.96
N ILE A 3 19.69 -18.48 8.14
CA ILE A 3 18.84 -19.01 7.06
C ILE A 3 17.89 -17.95 6.52
N GLN A 4 17.23 -17.19 7.39
CA GLN A 4 16.31 -16.12 6.96
C GLN A 4 17.05 -15.03 6.17
N LEU A 5 18.28 -14.66 6.60
CA LEU A 5 19.11 -13.68 5.90
C LEU A 5 19.50 -14.18 4.50
N VAL A 6 19.96 -15.43 4.40
CA VAL A 6 20.33 -16.05 3.12
C VAL A 6 19.14 -16.07 2.17
N VAL A 7 17.95 -16.46 2.63
CA VAL A 7 16.74 -16.47 1.81
C VAL A 7 16.32 -15.06 1.38
N SER A 8 16.43 -14.07 2.27
CA SER A 8 16.14 -12.66 1.92
C SER A 8 17.10 -12.12 0.87
N LEU A 9 18.42 -12.40 1.01
CA LEU A 9 19.41 -12.01 0.02
C LEU A 9 19.23 -12.74 -1.32
N LEU A 10 18.89 -14.02 -1.24
CA LEU A 10 18.59 -14.82 -2.44
C LEU A 10 17.34 -14.30 -3.15
N ALA A 11 16.26 -13.98 -2.41
CA ALA A 11 15.05 -13.37 -2.96
C ALA A 11 15.36 -12.02 -3.64
N ALA A 12 16.14 -11.16 -3.00
CA ALA A 12 16.57 -9.88 -3.58
C ALA A 12 17.42 -10.08 -4.85
N SER A 13 18.36 -11.03 -4.85
CA SER A 13 19.19 -11.36 -6.00
C SER A 13 18.37 -11.94 -7.16
N VAL A 14 17.43 -12.85 -6.87
CA VAL A 14 16.52 -13.43 -7.87
C VAL A 14 15.63 -12.34 -8.45
N MET A 15 15.05 -11.47 -7.62
CA MET A 15 14.25 -10.34 -8.08
C MET A 15 15.05 -9.47 -9.05
N GLN A 16 16.29 -9.11 -8.72
CA GLN A 16 17.12 -8.26 -9.54
C GLN A 16 17.48 -8.92 -10.88
N ARG A 17 17.74 -10.24 -10.89
CA ARG A 17 18.07 -11.00 -12.11
C ARG A 17 16.86 -11.32 -12.96
N MET A 18 15.71 -11.61 -12.33
CA MET A 18 14.50 -12.03 -13.04
C MET A 18 13.65 -10.86 -13.53
N ALA A 19 13.77 -9.66 -12.93
CA ALA A 19 12.99 -8.47 -13.30
C ALA A 19 12.97 -8.18 -14.83
N PRO A 20 14.07 -8.28 -15.59
CA PRO A 20 14.04 -8.06 -17.02
C PRO A 20 13.36 -9.19 -17.83
N HIS A 21 13.35 -10.43 -17.31
CA HIS A 21 12.87 -11.62 -18.02
C HIS A 21 11.46 -12.03 -17.63
N CYS A 22 11.17 -12.08 -16.32
CA CYS A 22 9.88 -12.48 -15.76
C CYS A 22 9.40 -11.44 -14.77
N SER A 23 8.48 -10.57 -15.19
CA SER A 23 7.79 -9.62 -14.33
C SER A 23 6.34 -10.04 -14.17
N PHE A 24 5.89 -10.20 -12.93
CA PHE A 24 4.48 -10.49 -12.61
C PHE A 24 3.56 -9.36 -13.08
N ALA A 25 4.03 -8.11 -12.96
CA ALA A 25 3.32 -6.95 -13.48
C ALA A 25 3.13 -7.05 -15.01
N ARG A 26 4.16 -7.47 -15.73
CA ARG A 26 4.07 -7.70 -17.18
C ARG A 26 3.14 -8.86 -17.49
N TRP A 27 3.20 -9.94 -16.74
CA TRP A 27 2.27 -11.06 -16.90
C TRP A 27 0.83 -10.63 -16.68
N LEU A 28 0.53 -9.87 -15.63
CA LEU A 28 -0.82 -9.37 -15.35
C LEU A 28 -1.35 -8.48 -16.49
N LEU A 29 -0.51 -7.62 -17.04
CA LEU A 29 -0.89 -6.64 -18.08
C LEU A 29 -0.84 -7.19 -19.49
N CYS A 30 0.02 -8.18 -19.78
CA CYS A 30 0.33 -8.64 -21.14
C CYS A 30 -0.01 -10.11 -21.42
N SER A 31 -0.51 -10.87 -20.44
CA SER A 31 -0.68 -12.34 -20.55
C SER A 31 -1.80 -12.81 -21.48
N GLY A 32 -2.28 -11.99 -22.41
CA GLY A 32 -3.35 -12.37 -23.34
C GLY A 32 -4.74 -12.56 -22.70
N SER A 33 -4.82 -12.37 -21.39
CA SER A 33 -6.07 -12.49 -20.62
C SER A 33 -6.92 -11.23 -20.68
N LEU A 34 -6.35 -10.11 -21.12
CA LEU A 34 -7.01 -8.82 -21.30
C LEU A 34 -7.23 -8.57 -22.79
N PHE A 35 -8.49 -8.31 -23.16
CA PHE A 35 -8.84 -7.93 -24.53
C PHE A 35 -8.65 -6.45 -24.73
N ARG A 36 -7.86 -6.08 -25.75
CA ARG A 36 -7.60 -4.68 -26.13
C ARG A 36 -8.35 -4.34 -27.40
N PHE A 37 -8.96 -3.17 -27.43
CA PHE A 37 -9.50 -2.64 -28.68
C PHE A 37 -8.34 -2.36 -29.65
N LYS A 38 -8.30 -3.10 -30.78
CA LYS A 38 -7.27 -2.93 -31.79
C LYS A 38 -7.71 -1.82 -32.75
N HIS A 39 -7.03 -0.67 -32.68
CA HIS A 39 -7.14 0.36 -33.71
C HIS A 39 -6.24 0.01 -34.90
N PRO A 40 -6.58 0.45 -36.13
CA PRO A 40 -5.70 0.30 -37.28
C PRO A 40 -4.31 0.90 -37.02
N SER A 41 -3.26 0.19 -37.37
CA SER A 41 -1.88 0.69 -37.26
C SER A 41 -1.66 1.84 -38.26
N GLU A 42 -0.68 2.72 -38.00
CA GLU A 42 -0.35 3.80 -38.94
C GLU A 42 -0.04 3.25 -40.33
N GLY A 43 0.60 2.07 -40.42
CA GLY A 43 0.83 1.39 -41.68
C GLY A 43 -0.44 0.97 -42.42
N GLU A 44 -1.41 0.43 -41.69
CA GLU A 44 -2.72 0.07 -42.25
C GLU A 44 -3.52 1.33 -42.69
N LEU A 45 -3.45 2.41 -41.92
CA LEU A 45 -4.07 3.69 -42.27
C LEU A 45 -3.39 4.33 -43.49
N CYS A 46 -2.06 4.29 -43.58
CA CYS A 46 -1.33 4.76 -44.75
C CYS A 46 -1.60 3.92 -45.99
N ALA A 47 -1.71 2.59 -45.84
CA ALA A 47 -2.08 1.69 -46.93
C ALA A 47 -3.49 1.97 -47.45
N LEU A 48 -4.48 2.17 -46.54
CA LEU A 48 -5.84 2.56 -46.89
C LEU A 48 -5.91 3.95 -47.53
N ALA A 49 -5.04 4.86 -47.13
CA ALA A 49 -4.97 6.23 -47.65
C ALA A 49 -4.09 6.36 -48.92
N GLY A 50 -3.45 5.29 -49.39
CA GLY A 50 -2.58 5.31 -50.53
C GLY A 50 -1.30 6.15 -50.32
N LYS A 51 -0.88 6.45 -49.09
CA LYS A 51 0.28 7.26 -48.72
C LYS A 51 1.44 6.40 -48.27
N GLN A 52 2.66 6.77 -48.69
CA GLN A 52 3.87 6.12 -48.19
C GLN A 52 4.08 6.41 -46.70
N MET A 53 4.55 5.39 -45.95
CA MET A 53 4.87 5.50 -44.53
C MET A 53 5.90 6.59 -44.26
N PRO A 54 5.68 7.51 -43.31
CA PRO A 54 6.74 8.36 -42.80
C PRO A 54 7.79 7.51 -42.09
N LYS A 55 9.08 7.79 -42.27
CA LYS A 55 10.18 7.09 -41.62
C LYS A 55 10.01 7.11 -40.11
N GLN A 56 9.89 5.92 -39.51
CA GLN A 56 9.68 5.70 -38.09
C GLN A 56 10.87 6.24 -37.25
N THR A 57 10.65 7.29 -36.46
CA THR A 57 11.67 7.84 -35.54
C THR A 57 11.19 7.86 -34.08
N ARG A 58 10.18 7.10 -33.67
CA ARG A 58 9.64 7.26 -32.32
C ARG A 58 9.01 6.03 -31.67
N ARG A 59 9.61 4.84 -31.86
CA ARG A 59 9.10 3.62 -31.22
C ARG A 59 9.56 3.40 -29.77
N ASP A 60 10.68 4.03 -29.37
CA ASP A 60 11.37 3.71 -28.11
C ASP A 60 10.97 4.57 -26.91
N ARG A 61 10.09 5.58 -27.08
CA ARG A 61 9.69 6.46 -25.97
C ARG A 61 8.54 5.92 -25.12
N TRP A 62 7.84 4.90 -25.57
CA TRP A 62 6.66 4.35 -24.88
C TRP A 62 6.98 3.25 -23.86
N ASP A 63 8.12 2.57 -24.05
CA ASP A 63 8.57 1.53 -23.13
C ASP A 63 9.23 2.07 -21.86
N SER A 64 9.75 3.30 -21.91
CA SER A 64 10.46 3.92 -20.78
C SER A 64 9.54 4.60 -19.75
N ALA A 65 8.36 5.08 -20.14
CA ALA A 65 7.47 5.82 -19.24
C ALA A 65 6.70 4.96 -18.21
N GLY A 66 6.75 3.63 -18.30
CA GLY A 66 6.06 2.71 -17.39
C GLY A 66 6.98 1.68 -16.73
N SER A 67 8.30 1.86 -16.83
CA SER A 67 9.27 0.90 -16.29
C SER A 67 9.43 1.03 -14.78
N ASP A 68 9.42 2.25 -14.26
CA ASP A 68 9.75 2.51 -12.85
C ASP A 68 8.64 2.13 -11.87
N ASP A 69 7.38 2.07 -12.32
CA ASP A 69 6.26 1.79 -11.43
C ASP A 69 5.88 0.29 -11.36
N LYS A 70 6.37 -0.52 -12.29
CA LYS A 70 6.05 -1.97 -12.37
C LYS A 70 6.75 -2.78 -11.29
N TRP A 71 7.91 -2.33 -10.82
CA TRP A 71 8.74 -3.02 -9.85
C TRP A 71 8.03 -3.24 -8.49
N LEU A 72 7.10 -2.35 -8.09
CA LEU A 72 6.38 -2.49 -6.83
C LEU A 72 5.52 -3.76 -6.80
N VAL A 73 4.87 -4.10 -7.92
CA VAL A 73 4.04 -5.32 -8.01
C VAL A 73 4.92 -6.56 -7.91
N ASP A 74 6.06 -6.55 -8.58
CA ASP A 74 7.03 -7.64 -8.50
C ASP A 74 7.60 -7.74 -7.08
N PHE A 75 7.99 -6.61 -6.47
CA PHE A 75 8.47 -6.56 -5.09
C PHE A 75 7.45 -7.12 -4.10
N ALA A 76 6.16 -6.78 -4.24
CA ALA A 76 5.09 -7.30 -3.39
C ALA A 76 4.94 -8.83 -3.49
N VAL A 77 5.13 -9.41 -4.68
CA VAL A 77 5.11 -10.87 -4.86
C VAL A 77 6.30 -11.52 -4.14
N TYR A 78 7.50 -10.98 -4.29
CA TYR A 78 8.69 -11.49 -3.57
C TYR A 78 8.57 -11.31 -2.06
N ALA A 79 8.07 -10.16 -1.60
CA ALA A 79 7.81 -9.90 -0.19
C ALA A 79 6.82 -10.92 0.41
N THR A 80 5.77 -11.28 -0.32
CA THR A 80 4.83 -12.33 0.08
C THR A 80 5.53 -13.68 0.18
N GLY A 81 6.38 -14.03 -0.79
CA GLY A 81 7.17 -15.26 -0.78
C GLY A 81 8.12 -15.35 0.42
N VAL A 82 8.86 -14.27 0.70
CA VAL A 82 9.76 -14.20 1.87
C VAL A 82 8.97 -14.31 3.18
N PHE A 83 7.82 -13.62 3.28
CA PHE A 83 6.96 -13.70 4.46
C PHE A 83 6.45 -15.12 4.70
N LEU A 84 5.91 -15.79 3.67
CA LEU A 84 5.44 -17.18 3.78
C LEU A 84 6.55 -18.14 4.17
N PHE A 85 7.74 -17.99 3.57
CA PHE A 85 8.89 -18.80 3.93
C PHE A 85 9.28 -18.60 5.40
N THR A 86 9.36 -17.34 5.84
CA THR A 86 9.73 -17.00 7.22
C THR A 86 8.71 -17.53 8.23
N GLU A 87 7.41 -17.43 7.90
CA GLU A 87 6.33 -18.01 8.71
C GLU A 87 6.43 -19.54 8.83
N CYS A 88 6.67 -20.22 7.71
CA CYS A 88 6.89 -21.67 7.71
C CYS A 88 8.12 -22.07 8.53
N TYR A 89 9.22 -21.33 8.35
CA TYR A 89 10.47 -21.55 9.09
C TYR A 89 10.27 -21.39 10.60
N CYS A 90 9.64 -20.30 11.03
CA CYS A 90 9.37 -20.04 12.44
C CYS A 90 8.38 -21.05 13.05
N ASN A 91 7.52 -21.68 12.26
CA ASN A 91 6.63 -22.75 12.73
C ASN A 91 7.38 -24.07 12.98
N ILE A 92 8.44 -24.34 12.20
CA ILE A 92 9.18 -25.61 12.27
C ILE A 92 10.30 -25.57 13.34
N VAL A 93 10.96 -24.39 13.49
CA VAL A 93 12.25 -24.28 14.23
C VAL A 93 12.08 -23.56 15.59
N ASP A 94 10.87 -23.27 16.08
CA ASP A 94 10.63 -22.53 17.35
C ASP A 94 11.55 -21.30 17.52
N ALA A 95 11.70 -20.52 16.47
CA ALA A 95 12.61 -19.39 16.38
C ALA A 95 12.08 -18.13 17.11
N SER A 96 11.48 -18.29 18.30
CA SER A 96 10.86 -17.19 19.06
C SER A 96 11.85 -16.07 19.47
N LYS A 97 13.16 -16.35 19.44
CA LYS A 97 14.23 -15.39 19.73
C LYS A 97 14.88 -14.77 18.48
N GLU A 98 14.55 -15.27 17.30
CA GLU A 98 15.09 -14.74 16.05
C GLU A 98 14.25 -13.59 15.51
N VAL A 99 14.92 -12.68 14.85
CA VAL A 99 14.31 -11.55 14.18
C VAL A 99 13.53 -12.03 12.96
N ASN A 100 12.27 -11.63 12.83
CA ASN A 100 11.44 -11.98 11.68
C ASN A 100 11.73 -11.04 10.49
N LEU A 101 12.57 -11.47 9.55
CA LEU A 101 12.90 -10.70 8.36
C LEU A 101 11.70 -10.50 7.43
N GLY A 102 10.71 -11.38 7.45
CA GLY A 102 9.46 -11.22 6.70
C GLY A 102 8.69 -9.96 7.10
N ALA A 103 8.75 -9.56 8.39
CA ALA A 103 8.15 -8.32 8.86
C ALA A 103 8.78 -7.08 8.22
N ILE A 104 10.10 -7.08 8.00
CA ILE A 104 10.79 -5.96 7.33
C ILE A 104 10.30 -5.82 5.89
N TRP A 105 10.25 -6.91 5.14
CA TRP A 105 9.77 -6.89 3.77
C TRP A 105 8.33 -6.35 3.69
N CYS A 106 7.48 -6.70 4.66
CA CYS A 106 6.12 -6.16 4.76
C CYS A 106 6.14 -4.64 4.99
N VAL A 107 6.91 -4.15 5.96
CA VAL A 107 7.01 -2.71 6.26
C VAL A 107 7.60 -1.94 5.07
N LEU A 108 8.63 -2.47 4.41
CA LEU A 108 9.20 -1.87 3.20
C LEU A 108 8.16 -1.81 2.08
N THR A 109 7.33 -2.84 1.91
CA THR A 109 6.25 -2.83 0.91
C THR A 109 5.22 -1.74 1.23
N VAL A 110 4.87 -1.54 2.51
CA VAL A 110 3.98 -0.44 2.93
C VAL A 110 4.59 0.92 2.59
N LEU A 111 5.87 1.15 2.90
CA LEU A 111 6.56 2.40 2.61
C LEU A 111 6.65 2.66 1.10
N PHE A 112 6.98 1.65 0.30
CA PHE A 112 7.03 1.77 -1.16
C PHE A 112 5.65 1.99 -1.77
N SER A 113 4.61 1.40 -1.18
CA SER A 113 3.22 1.63 -1.58
C SER A 113 2.80 3.10 -1.36
N VAL A 114 3.14 3.68 -0.21
CA VAL A 114 2.89 5.10 0.07
C VAL A 114 3.67 5.99 -0.89
N LYS A 115 4.96 5.67 -1.16
CA LYS A 115 5.78 6.39 -2.14
C LYS A 115 5.15 6.35 -3.54
N THR A 116 4.68 5.20 -3.98
CA THR A 116 4.02 5.04 -5.30
C THR A 116 2.73 5.87 -5.37
N LEU A 117 1.88 5.82 -4.33
CA LEU A 117 0.69 6.68 -4.27
C LEU A 117 1.04 8.17 -4.29
N HIS A 118 2.10 8.58 -3.60
CA HIS A 118 2.59 9.96 -3.66
C HIS A 118 3.01 10.34 -5.08
N THR A 119 3.76 9.48 -5.77
CA THR A 119 4.15 9.70 -7.18
C THR A 119 2.93 9.82 -8.09
N LEU A 120 1.95 8.93 -7.92
CA LEU A 120 0.69 8.99 -8.67
C LEU A 120 -0.08 10.29 -8.39
N MET A 121 -0.19 10.71 -7.12
CA MET A 121 -0.84 11.96 -6.75
C MET A 121 -0.12 13.18 -7.36
N ARG A 122 1.21 13.16 -7.38
CA ARG A 122 2.01 14.24 -7.98
C ARG A 122 1.66 14.47 -9.44
N HIS A 123 1.34 13.43 -10.22
CA HIS A 123 0.90 13.59 -11.61
C HIS A 123 -0.41 14.38 -11.72
N TYR A 124 -1.36 14.21 -10.79
CA TYR A 124 -2.59 15.00 -10.75
C TYR A 124 -2.34 16.45 -10.35
N PHE A 125 -1.36 16.71 -9.47
CA PHE A 125 -0.97 18.06 -9.09
C PHE A 125 -0.23 18.83 -10.20
N LEU A 126 0.43 18.12 -11.10
CA LEU A 126 1.11 18.70 -12.26
C LEU A 126 0.18 18.90 -13.47
N SER A 127 -1.04 18.33 -13.44
CA SER A 127 -2.05 18.54 -14.48
C SER A 127 -2.46 20.02 -14.54
N GLU A 128 -2.64 20.55 -15.74
CA GLU A 128 -3.10 21.94 -15.98
C GLU A 128 -4.56 22.12 -15.55
N GLU A 129 -5.34 21.04 -15.49
CA GLU A 129 -6.73 21.04 -15.06
C GLU A 129 -6.81 21.15 -13.54
N GLY A 130 -7.13 22.34 -13.00
CA GLY A 130 -7.17 22.65 -11.57
C GLY A 130 -8.19 21.85 -10.75
N GLY A 131 -9.17 21.21 -11.39
CA GLY A 131 -10.20 20.43 -10.71
C GLY A 131 -9.68 19.23 -9.94
N GLU A 132 -8.69 18.53 -10.47
CA GLU A 132 -8.10 17.35 -9.82
C GLU A 132 -7.39 17.71 -8.50
N ARG A 133 -6.68 18.85 -8.48
CA ARG A 133 -6.03 19.36 -7.26
C ARG A 133 -7.04 19.65 -6.15
N SER A 134 -8.15 20.30 -6.50
CA SER A 134 -9.21 20.64 -5.55
C SER A 134 -9.83 19.40 -4.93
N VAL A 135 -10.03 18.33 -5.71
CA VAL A 135 -10.54 17.04 -5.20
C VAL A 135 -9.58 16.43 -4.19
N CYS A 136 -8.27 16.35 -4.48
CA CYS A 136 -7.28 15.84 -3.52
C CYS A 136 -7.27 16.62 -2.22
N LEU A 137 -7.30 17.96 -2.29
CA LEU A 137 -7.30 18.83 -1.11
C LEU A 137 -8.59 18.68 -0.30
N ALA A 138 -9.75 18.60 -0.96
CA ALA A 138 -11.04 18.39 -0.30
C ALA A 138 -11.08 17.04 0.45
N PHE A 139 -10.61 15.97 -0.18
CA PHE A 139 -10.51 14.66 0.48
C PHE A 139 -9.47 14.65 1.60
N GLY A 140 -8.35 15.35 1.46
CA GLY A 140 -7.35 15.51 2.51
C GLY A 140 -7.94 16.23 3.73
N PHE A 141 -8.69 17.32 3.52
CA PHE A 141 -9.34 18.04 4.59
C PHE A 141 -10.47 17.22 5.25
N LEU A 142 -11.31 16.55 4.47
CA LEU A 142 -12.33 15.65 4.98
C LEU A 142 -11.70 14.53 5.84
N SER A 143 -10.61 13.94 5.34
CA SER A 143 -9.87 12.90 6.07
C SER A 143 -9.24 13.43 7.36
N LEU A 144 -8.78 14.68 7.38
CA LEU A 144 -8.30 15.33 8.61
C LEU A 144 -9.40 15.40 9.66
N LEU A 145 -10.59 15.88 9.28
CA LEU A 145 -11.74 15.99 10.19
C LEU A 145 -12.16 14.60 10.73
N VAL A 146 -12.25 13.62 9.85
CA VAL A 146 -12.60 12.24 10.25
C VAL A 146 -11.52 11.65 11.15
N ALA A 147 -10.24 11.86 10.87
CA ALA A 147 -9.13 11.39 11.72
C ALA A 147 -9.18 12.01 13.11
N MET A 148 -9.43 13.31 13.21
CA MET A 148 -9.57 13.98 14.50
C MET A 148 -10.74 13.39 15.30
N LEU A 149 -11.87 13.11 14.68
CA LEU A 149 -13.01 12.46 15.34
C LEU A 149 -12.66 11.06 15.83
N VAL A 150 -12.03 10.24 14.97
CA VAL A 150 -11.65 8.85 15.29
C VAL A 150 -10.62 8.77 16.41
N LEU A 151 -9.64 9.68 16.45
CA LEU A 151 -8.59 9.71 17.50
C LEU A 151 -9.10 10.19 18.87
N VAL A 152 -10.32 10.74 18.93
CA VAL A 152 -11.03 11.11 20.17
C VAL A 152 -11.89 9.96 20.69
N VAL A 153 -12.31 9.02 19.81
CA VAL A 153 -13.12 7.87 20.18
C VAL A 153 -12.33 6.95 21.09
N ARG A 154 -12.98 6.49 22.19
CA ARG A 154 -12.37 5.58 23.15
C ARG A 154 -12.15 4.18 22.57
N GLU A 155 -11.13 3.48 23.05
CA GLU A 155 -10.84 2.08 22.70
C GLU A 155 -11.96 1.10 23.10
N ASP A 156 -12.90 1.51 23.94
CA ASP A 156 -14.11 0.74 24.23
C ASP A 156 -15.01 0.49 23.00
N TYR A 157 -14.90 1.37 21.99
CA TYR A 157 -15.64 1.26 20.73
C TYR A 157 -14.77 0.79 19.57
N LEU A 158 -13.53 1.28 19.48
CA LEU A 158 -12.59 0.98 18.39
C LEU A 158 -11.30 0.40 18.96
N GLU A 159 -11.14 -0.90 18.82
CA GLU A 159 -10.05 -1.67 19.43
C GLU A 159 -8.79 -1.68 18.57
N PHE A 160 -8.04 -0.57 18.57
CA PHE A 160 -6.76 -0.50 17.86
C PHE A 160 -5.56 -0.90 18.73
N GLY A 161 -5.65 -0.78 20.06
CA GLY A 161 -4.50 -0.85 20.96
C GLY A 161 -3.59 0.37 20.84
N LEU A 162 -4.10 1.49 20.33
CA LEU A 162 -3.34 2.70 20.06
C LEU A 162 -3.08 3.48 21.37
N GLU A 163 -4.03 3.52 22.29
CA GLU A 163 -3.90 4.24 23.56
C GLU A 163 -2.86 3.57 24.48
N SER A 164 -2.88 2.24 24.54
CA SER A 164 -1.85 1.46 25.23
C SER A 164 -0.48 1.60 24.59
N GLY A 165 -0.43 1.64 23.26
CA GLY A 165 0.79 1.91 22.49
C GLY A 165 1.36 3.29 22.75
N PHE A 166 0.52 4.33 22.80
CA PHE A 166 0.93 5.71 23.13
C PHE A 166 1.39 5.83 24.58
N SER A 167 0.72 5.20 25.53
CA SER A 167 1.16 5.22 26.94
C SER A 167 2.56 4.64 27.06
N SER A 168 2.81 3.47 26.48
CA SER A 168 4.13 2.86 26.47
C SER A 168 5.20 3.72 25.77
N LEU A 169 4.85 4.39 24.67
CA LEU A 169 5.75 5.31 23.96
C LEU A 169 6.12 6.51 24.84
N PHE A 170 5.12 7.14 25.51
CA PHE A 170 5.35 8.33 26.32
C PHE A 170 6.09 8.03 27.61
N ASP A 171 5.82 6.88 28.25
CA ASP A 171 6.54 6.45 29.44
C ASP A 171 8.05 6.25 29.13
N ASN A 172 8.36 5.63 27.99
CA ASN A 172 9.73 5.45 27.56
C ASN A 172 10.37 6.77 27.12
N LEU A 173 9.63 7.66 26.46
CA LEU A 173 10.12 8.97 26.07
C LEU A 173 10.44 9.84 27.28
N GLU A 174 9.63 9.75 28.36
CA GLU A 174 9.88 10.44 29.62
C GLU A 174 11.16 9.95 30.29
N VAL A 175 11.36 8.62 30.35
CA VAL A 175 12.59 8.02 30.87
C VAL A 175 13.79 8.50 30.06
N PHE A 176 13.70 8.50 28.75
CA PHE A 176 14.76 8.96 27.86
C PHE A 176 15.06 10.47 28.05
N ALA A 177 14.03 11.32 28.12
CA ALA A 177 14.18 12.76 28.31
C ALA A 177 14.88 13.07 29.67
N LYS A 178 14.50 12.35 30.74
CA LYS A 178 15.14 12.47 32.03
C LYS A 178 16.61 12.06 32.00
N GLN A 179 16.96 11.02 31.26
CA GLN A 179 18.37 10.57 31.09
C GLN A 179 19.21 11.63 30.35
N GLN A 180 18.60 12.37 29.42
CA GLN A 180 19.25 13.46 28.67
C GLN A 180 19.25 14.81 29.40
N GLY A 181 18.75 14.87 30.66
CA GLY A 181 18.77 16.09 31.46
C GLY A 181 17.63 17.09 31.23
N TYR A 182 16.61 16.71 30.43
CA TYR A 182 15.41 17.51 30.23
C TYR A 182 14.36 17.24 31.31
N ALA A 183 14.57 17.78 32.51
CA ALA A 183 13.70 17.52 33.68
C ALA A 183 12.29 18.13 33.55
N ASP A 184 12.13 19.21 32.77
CA ASP A 184 10.90 20.01 32.66
C ASP A 184 10.10 19.70 31.36
N TRP A 185 10.20 18.50 30.81
CA TRP A 185 9.47 18.11 29.61
C TRP A 185 7.96 18.03 29.87
N SER A 186 7.15 18.83 29.17
CA SER A 186 5.69 18.83 29.34
C SER A 186 5.03 17.69 28.55
N ILE A 187 4.83 16.54 29.18
CA ILE A 187 4.19 15.33 28.62
C ILE A 187 2.84 15.58 27.94
N PRO A 188 1.92 16.44 28.49
CA PRO A 188 0.63 16.69 27.84
C PRO A 188 0.73 17.33 26.46
N VAL A 189 1.66 18.26 26.28
CA VAL A 189 1.91 18.93 24.98
C VAL A 189 2.44 17.92 23.97
N THR A 190 3.32 17.03 24.40
CA THR A 190 3.89 15.98 23.55
C THR A 190 2.82 15.02 23.07
N LYS A 191 1.89 14.58 23.94
CA LYS A 191 0.76 13.71 23.59
C LYS A 191 -0.13 14.34 22.51
N LEU A 192 -0.47 15.61 22.69
CA LEU A 192 -1.27 16.36 21.72
C LEU A 192 -0.55 16.48 20.36
N THR A 193 0.74 16.81 20.38
CA THR A 193 1.55 16.96 19.17
C THR A 193 1.63 15.65 18.37
N VAL A 194 1.83 14.50 19.05
CA VAL A 194 1.87 13.20 18.37
C VAL A 194 0.50 12.84 17.78
N LYS A 195 -0.61 13.05 18.50
CA LYS A 195 -1.96 12.84 17.97
C LYS A 195 -2.25 13.74 16.77
N LEU A 196 -1.84 15.00 16.82
CA LEU A 196 -1.99 15.94 15.72
C LEU A 196 -1.14 15.53 14.50
N GLY A 197 0.10 15.10 14.73
CA GLY A 197 0.97 14.54 13.70
C GLY A 197 0.36 13.30 13.02
N LEU A 198 -0.24 12.41 13.83
CA LEU A 198 -0.95 11.25 13.29
C LEU A 198 -2.20 11.66 12.48
N ALA A 199 -2.96 12.65 12.94
CA ALA A 199 -4.09 13.18 12.18
C ALA A 199 -3.65 13.81 10.84
N ALA A 200 -2.53 14.53 10.82
CA ALA A 200 -1.95 15.07 9.58
C ALA A 200 -1.49 13.96 8.63
N LEU A 201 -0.87 12.89 9.15
CA LEU A 201 -0.52 11.70 8.36
C LEU A 201 -1.77 11.03 7.78
N CYS A 202 -2.84 10.91 8.56
CA CYS A 202 -4.12 10.39 8.10
C CYS A 202 -4.74 11.24 6.99
N ALA A 203 -4.68 12.57 7.11
CA ALA A 203 -5.13 13.49 6.07
C ALA A 203 -4.34 13.30 4.77
N TYR A 204 -3.03 13.15 4.89
CA TYR A 204 -2.16 12.88 3.75
C TYR A 204 -2.51 11.55 3.05
N VAL A 205 -2.65 10.45 3.82
CA VAL A 205 -3.06 9.14 3.28
C VAL A 205 -4.45 9.23 2.64
N GLY A 206 -5.39 9.98 3.23
CA GLY A 206 -6.72 10.21 2.67
C GLY A 206 -6.68 10.93 1.33
N ALA A 207 -5.84 11.95 1.19
CA ALA A 207 -5.61 12.64 -0.08
C ALA A 207 -5.01 11.71 -1.15
N LEU A 208 -4.04 10.86 -0.77
CA LEU A 208 -3.44 9.85 -1.66
C LEU A 208 -4.47 8.83 -2.18
N LEU A 209 -5.44 8.45 -1.35
CA LEU A 209 -6.45 7.42 -1.65
C LEU A 209 -7.72 7.98 -2.32
N ALA A 210 -7.83 9.29 -2.52
CA ALA A 210 -9.00 9.91 -3.13
C ALA A 210 -9.26 9.36 -4.54
N PHE A 211 -8.32 9.49 -5.47
CA PHE A 211 -8.47 9.00 -6.84
C PHE A 211 -8.54 7.47 -6.96
N PRO A 212 -7.72 6.68 -6.24
CA PRO A 212 -7.88 5.24 -6.19
C PRO A 212 -9.30 4.79 -5.84
N GLY A 213 -9.94 5.41 -4.85
CA GLY A 213 -11.32 5.06 -4.48
C GLY A 213 -12.37 5.51 -5.48
N LEU A 214 -12.27 6.74 -6.01
CA LEU A 214 -13.17 7.23 -7.07
C LEU A 214 -13.09 6.34 -8.31
N ARG A 215 -11.87 5.95 -8.70
CA ARG A 215 -11.64 5.08 -9.85
C ARG A 215 -12.14 3.66 -9.62
N LEU A 216 -11.97 3.15 -8.40
CA LEU A 216 -12.51 1.84 -8.01
C LEU A 216 -14.03 1.79 -8.18
N ALA A 217 -14.75 2.83 -7.74
CA ALA A 217 -16.21 2.90 -7.90
C ALA A 217 -16.62 2.86 -9.38
N GLN A 218 -15.99 3.66 -10.23
CA GLN A 218 -16.26 3.70 -11.66
C GLN A 218 -16.01 2.34 -12.33
N THR A 219 -14.82 1.77 -12.10
CA THR A 219 -14.46 0.47 -12.70
C THR A 219 -15.30 -0.68 -12.16
N HIS A 220 -15.78 -0.58 -10.91
CA HIS A 220 -16.70 -1.56 -10.32
C HIS A 220 -18.05 -1.56 -11.05
N LEU A 221 -18.69 -0.38 -11.23
CA LEU A 221 -19.95 -0.27 -11.93
C LEU A 221 -19.85 -0.76 -13.37
N ASP A 222 -18.78 -0.38 -14.08
CA ASP A 222 -18.52 -0.85 -15.45
C ASP A 222 -18.29 -2.37 -15.49
N ALA A 223 -17.57 -2.96 -14.52
CA ALA A 223 -17.30 -4.40 -14.45
C ALA A 223 -18.57 -5.20 -14.19
N VAL A 224 -19.45 -4.73 -13.30
CA VAL A 224 -20.73 -5.38 -13.00
C VAL A 224 -21.63 -5.34 -14.25
N GLN A 225 -21.72 -4.19 -14.93
CA GLN A 225 -22.51 -4.05 -16.16
C GLN A 225 -22.00 -4.97 -17.27
N MET A 226 -20.67 -5.09 -17.42
CA MET A 226 -20.04 -5.95 -18.42
C MET A 226 -20.32 -7.45 -18.20
N ASN A 227 -20.45 -7.86 -16.94
CA ASN A 227 -20.65 -9.27 -16.56
C ASN A 227 -22.10 -9.59 -16.19
N SER A 228 -23.09 -8.89 -16.77
CA SER A 228 -24.53 -9.07 -16.48
C SER A 228 -25.03 -10.52 -16.72
N GLY A 229 -24.40 -11.26 -17.62
CA GLY A 229 -24.71 -12.67 -17.90
C GLY A 229 -24.03 -13.69 -16.97
N ARG A 230 -23.22 -13.29 -15.96
CA ARG A 230 -22.46 -14.17 -15.08
C ARG A 230 -22.70 -13.84 -13.61
N PRO A 231 -23.76 -14.41 -12.98
CA PRO A 231 -24.18 -14.01 -11.63
C PRO A 231 -23.10 -14.27 -10.56
N LEU A 232 -22.33 -15.36 -10.66
CA LEU A 232 -21.23 -15.66 -9.72
C LEU A 232 -20.15 -14.56 -9.75
N VAL A 233 -19.78 -14.09 -10.93
CA VAL A 233 -18.79 -13.00 -11.07
C VAL A 233 -19.32 -11.70 -10.48
N GLN A 234 -20.60 -11.40 -10.70
CA GLN A 234 -21.24 -10.21 -10.10
C GLN A 234 -21.21 -10.27 -8.57
N ILE A 235 -21.55 -11.42 -7.96
CA ILE A 235 -21.49 -11.61 -6.52
C ILE A 235 -20.06 -11.40 -6.00
N LEU A 236 -19.05 -11.98 -6.67
CA LEU A 236 -17.64 -11.79 -6.29
C LEU A 236 -17.19 -10.33 -6.42
N LEU A 237 -17.65 -9.61 -7.45
CA LEU A 237 -17.37 -8.18 -7.63
C LEU A 237 -18.00 -7.34 -6.51
N HIS A 238 -19.28 -7.60 -6.17
CA HIS A 238 -19.94 -6.89 -5.07
C HIS A 238 -19.31 -7.21 -3.72
N LEU A 239 -18.95 -8.47 -3.45
CA LEU A 239 -18.27 -8.87 -2.23
C LEU A 239 -16.88 -8.21 -2.12
N SER A 240 -16.14 -8.14 -3.23
CA SER A 240 -14.86 -7.44 -3.30
C SER A 240 -15.01 -5.93 -3.04
N PHE A 241 -16.06 -5.31 -3.55
CA PHE A 241 -16.35 -3.89 -3.32
C PHE A 241 -16.73 -3.60 -1.86
N LEU A 242 -17.49 -4.49 -1.23
CA LEU A 242 -17.89 -4.42 0.17
C LEU A 242 -16.78 -4.80 1.16
N SER A 243 -15.70 -5.42 0.69
CA SER A 243 -14.63 -5.93 1.56
C SER A 243 -14.00 -4.86 2.49
N PRO A 244 -13.78 -3.58 2.11
CA PRO A 244 -13.29 -2.57 3.04
C PRO A 244 -14.28 -2.27 4.18
N VAL A 245 -15.59 -2.37 3.92
CA VAL A 245 -16.61 -2.21 4.99
C VAL A 245 -16.51 -3.35 6.00
N ILE A 246 -16.29 -4.58 5.54
CA ILE A 246 -16.05 -5.73 6.42
C ILE A 246 -14.83 -5.47 7.30
N VAL A 247 -13.74 -4.97 6.73
CA VAL A 247 -12.53 -4.59 7.49
C VAL A 247 -12.87 -3.55 8.56
N LEU A 248 -13.65 -2.52 8.25
CA LEU A 248 -14.03 -1.50 9.23
C LEU A 248 -14.81 -2.09 10.41
N VAL A 249 -15.79 -2.93 10.13
CA VAL A 249 -16.66 -3.54 11.14
C VAL A 249 -15.87 -4.45 12.09
N LEU A 250 -14.83 -5.13 11.61
CA LEU A 250 -14.01 -6.05 12.43
C LEU A 250 -13.26 -5.35 13.58
N TRP A 251 -13.02 -4.05 13.50
CA TRP A 251 -12.39 -3.26 14.58
C TRP A 251 -13.39 -2.57 15.51
N VAL A 252 -14.69 -2.64 15.19
CA VAL A 252 -15.73 -2.10 16.05
C VAL A 252 -16.06 -3.15 17.11
N LYS A 253 -15.56 -2.96 18.36
CA LYS A 253 -15.65 -3.91 19.45
C LYS A 253 -17.08 -4.43 19.71
N PRO A 254 -18.11 -3.55 19.89
CA PRO A 254 -19.46 -4.01 20.18
C PRO A 254 -20.10 -4.82 19.04
N LEU A 255 -19.72 -4.56 17.78
CA LEU A 255 -20.29 -5.25 16.62
C LEU A 255 -19.59 -6.57 16.30
N ALA A 256 -18.26 -6.63 16.45
CA ALA A 256 -17.51 -7.81 16.05
C ALA A 256 -17.17 -8.68 17.26
N ARG A 257 -16.41 -8.15 18.22
CA ARG A 257 -15.91 -8.95 19.35
C ARG A 257 -16.99 -9.34 20.33
N ASP A 258 -17.75 -8.36 20.83
CA ASP A 258 -18.76 -8.63 21.84
C ASP A 258 -19.92 -9.48 21.28
N PHE A 259 -20.28 -9.24 20.00
CA PHE A 259 -21.29 -10.03 19.32
C PHE A 259 -20.84 -11.48 19.11
N LEU A 260 -19.60 -11.74 18.67
CA LEU A 260 -19.08 -13.07 18.41
C LEU A 260 -18.67 -13.82 19.69
N ALA A 261 -18.16 -13.11 20.71
CA ALA A 261 -17.76 -13.72 21.97
C ALA A 261 -18.97 -14.03 22.88
N ASN A 262 -20.02 -13.18 22.87
CA ASN A 262 -21.17 -13.30 23.71
C ASN A 262 -22.41 -13.88 22.99
N ALA A 263 -22.32 -14.17 21.69
CA ALA A 263 -23.45 -14.71 20.95
C ALA A 263 -23.84 -16.09 21.48
N PRO A 264 -25.13 -16.34 21.80
CA PRO A 264 -25.62 -17.63 22.29
C PRO A 264 -25.70 -18.70 21.18
N MET A 265 -24.79 -18.65 20.22
CA MET A 265 -24.69 -19.59 19.09
C MET A 265 -23.99 -20.89 19.49
N GLY A 266 -24.48 -21.58 20.52
CA GLY A 266 -23.96 -22.88 20.89
C GLY A 266 -22.80 -22.82 21.90
N LYS A 267 -22.43 -23.97 22.42
CA LYS A 267 -21.52 -24.22 23.55
C LYS A 267 -20.03 -23.83 23.39
N THR A 268 -19.66 -23.11 22.35
CA THR A 268 -18.27 -22.71 22.08
C THR A 268 -18.13 -21.19 22.12
N SER A 269 -17.64 -20.67 23.26
CA SER A 269 -17.11 -19.30 23.32
C SER A 269 -15.79 -19.23 22.55
N ILE A 270 -15.70 -18.34 21.58
CA ILE A 270 -14.45 -18.06 20.87
C ILE A 270 -13.51 -17.34 21.85
N THR A 271 -12.30 -17.85 22.04
CA THR A 271 -11.27 -17.16 22.85
C THR A 271 -10.86 -15.84 22.19
N ILE A 272 -10.41 -14.88 22.99
CA ILE A 272 -9.98 -13.55 22.51
C ILE A 272 -8.86 -13.69 21.47
N ASP A 273 -7.89 -14.55 21.75
CA ASP A 273 -6.76 -14.78 20.83
C ASP A 273 -7.19 -15.42 19.50
N ALA A 274 -8.18 -16.33 19.57
CA ALA A 274 -8.74 -16.94 18.36
C ALA A 274 -9.51 -15.90 17.51
N PHE A 275 -10.21 -14.95 18.15
CA PHE A 275 -10.88 -13.87 17.44
C PHE A 275 -9.88 -12.92 16.77
N ASP A 276 -8.81 -12.53 17.47
CA ASP A 276 -7.77 -11.66 16.89
C ASP A 276 -7.10 -12.32 15.66
N SER A 277 -6.77 -13.61 15.76
CA SER A 277 -6.24 -14.36 14.61
C SER A 277 -7.26 -14.46 13.47
N LEU A 278 -8.53 -14.75 13.76
CA LEU A 278 -9.61 -14.81 12.78
C LEU A 278 -9.77 -13.47 12.05
N ARG A 279 -9.74 -12.35 12.78
CA ARG A 279 -9.82 -10.99 12.24
C ARG A 279 -8.75 -10.76 11.16
N LEU A 280 -7.49 -11.07 11.46
CA LEU A 280 -6.39 -10.93 10.50
C LEU A 280 -6.57 -11.82 9.27
N TRP A 281 -7.00 -13.06 9.45
CA TRP A 281 -7.26 -13.96 8.33
C TRP A 281 -8.41 -13.50 7.43
N VAL A 282 -9.47 -12.93 7.99
CA VAL A 282 -10.57 -12.34 7.20
C VAL A 282 -10.08 -11.17 6.36
N VAL A 283 -9.20 -10.32 6.90
CA VAL A 283 -8.59 -9.22 6.13
C VAL A 283 -7.73 -9.76 4.99
N VAL A 284 -6.89 -10.77 5.25
CA VAL A 284 -6.06 -11.42 4.21
C VAL A 284 -6.93 -12.04 3.12
N ALA A 285 -7.99 -12.76 3.49
CA ALA A 285 -8.94 -13.35 2.55
C ALA A 285 -9.65 -12.27 1.70
N SER A 286 -10.02 -11.14 2.30
CA SER A 286 -10.60 -9.99 1.61
C SER A 286 -9.63 -9.39 0.58
N CYS A 287 -8.35 -9.26 0.94
CA CYS A 287 -7.30 -8.82 0.01
C CYS A 287 -7.09 -9.81 -1.12
N ALA A 288 -7.04 -11.12 -0.83
CA ALA A 288 -6.91 -12.17 -1.84
C ALA A 288 -8.10 -12.16 -2.83
N LEU A 289 -9.32 -11.97 -2.35
CA LEU A 289 -10.51 -11.81 -3.19
C LEU A 289 -10.37 -10.60 -4.11
N ARG A 290 -9.92 -9.45 -3.60
CA ARG A 290 -9.70 -8.23 -4.40
C ARG A 290 -8.63 -8.44 -5.47
N LEU A 291 -7.55 -9.15 -5.15
CA LEU A 291 -6.52 -9.51 -6.11
C LEU A 291 -7.06 -10.46 -7.20
N ALA A 292 -7.89 -11.43 -6.85
CA ALA A 292 -8.50 -12.36 -7.80
C ALA A 292 -9.43 -11.66 -8.82
N VAL A 293 -10.18 -10.64 -8.39
CA VAL A 293 -11.09 -9.89 -9.28
C VAL A 293 -10.44 -8.73 -10.03
N THR A 294 -9.15 -8.44 -9.79
CA THR A 294 -8.39 -7.35 -10.45
C THR A 294 -8.55 -7.37 -11.97
N ARG A 295 -8.51 -8.55 -12.56
CA ARG A 295 -8.65 -8.75 -14.01
C ARG A 295 -9.97 -8.18 -14.55
N TYR A 296 -11.07 -8.33 -13.85
CA TYR A 296 -12.38 -7.82 -14.29
C TYR A 296 -12.43 -6.28 -14.25
N HIS A 297 -11.83 -5.66 -13.24
CA HIS A 297 -11.71 -4.19 -13.17
C HIS A 297 -10.81 -3.62 -14.27
N LEU A 298 -9.67 -4.28 -14.57
CA LEU A 298 -8.79 -3.84 -15.65
C LEU A 298 -9.45 -4.02 -17.02
N GLN A 299 -10.20 -5.11 -17.23
CA GLN A 299 -10.95 -5.31 -18.47
C GLN A 299 -12.06 -4.27 -18.64
N ALA A 300 -12.76 -3.92 -17.57
CA ALA A 300 -13.78 -2.86 -17.60
C ALA A 300 -13.17 -1.52 -18.01
N TYR A 301 -11.99 -1.19 -17.50
CA TYR A 301 -11.27 0.01 -17.91
C TYR A 301 -10.86 -0.02 -19.40
N LEU A 302 -10.36 -1.15 -19.90
CA LEU A 302 -9.97 -1.27 -21.31
C LEU A 302 -11.19 -1.15 -22.26
N ASN A 303 -12.36 -1.59 -21.84
CA ASN A 303 -13.60 -1.48 -22.62
C ASN A 303 -14.10 -0.03 -22.75
N LEU A 304 -13.58 0.92 -21.95
CA LEU A 304 -13.83 2.35 -22.14
C LEU A 304 -13.44 2.83 -23.55
N ALA A 305 -12.39 2.28 -24.12
CA ALA A 305 -11.96 2.61 -25.48
C ALA A 305 -13.05 2.23 -26.50
N GLN A 306 -13.64 1.05 -26.36
CA GLN A 306 -14.71 0.58 -27.22
C GLN A 306 -16.00 1.41 -27.02
N LYS A 307 -16.43 1.62 -25.77
CA LYS A 307 -17.59 2.45 -25.44
C LYS A 307 -17.46 3.85 -26.03
N TRP A 308 -16.29 4.46 -25.90
CA TRP A 308 -16.04 5.78 -26.44
C TRP A 308 -16.11 5.80 -27.98
N VAL A 309 -15.53 4.81 -28.68
CA VAL A 309 -15.62 4.69 -30.14
C VAL A 309 -17.07 4.48 -30.61
N GLU A 310 -17.86 3.68 -29.87
CA GLU A 310 -19.28 3.46 -30.14
C GLU A 310 -20.11 4.74 -29.95
N GLN A 311 -19.78 5.53 -28.93
CA GLN A 311 -20.41 6.84 -28.71
C GLN A 311 -20.09 7.81 -29.84
N MET A 312 -18.83 7.89 -30.26
CA MET A 312 -18.40 8.75 -31.37
C MET A 312 -19.04 8.38 -32.71
N LYS A 313 -19.38 7.10 -32.92
CA LYS A 313 -20.12 6.68 -34.12
C LYS A 313 -21.56 7.25 -34.16
N LYS A 314 -22.13 7.59 -33.00
CA LYS A 314 -23.48 8.17 -32.88
C LYS A 314 -23.45 9.69 -32.99
N GLU A 315 -22.31 10.33 -32.80
CA GLU A 315 -22.19 11.79 -32.92
C GLU A 315 -22.10 12.20 -34.38
N VAL A 316 -22.87 13.25 -34.74
CA VAL A 316 -22.89 13.82 -36.09
C VAL A 316 -21.69 14.78 -36.24
N GLY A 317 -20.74 14.43 -37.08
CA GLY A 317 -19.59 15.30 -37.32
C GLY A 317 -18.43 14.58 -38.00
N ARG A 318 -17.48 15.37 -38.52
CA ARG A 318 -16.25 14.85 -39.12
C ARG A 318 -15.18 14.75 -38.01
N ILE A 319 -14.92 13.55 -37.55
CA ILE A 319 -13.88 13.30 -36.54
C ILE A 319 -12.62 12.85 -37.24
N ALA A 320 -11.49 13.48 -36.94
CA ALA A 320 -10.21 13.07 -37.50
C ALA A 320 -9.77 11.73 -36.92
N ALA A 321 -9.30 10.81 -37.77
CA ALA A 321 -8.78 9.51 -37.35
C ALA A 321 -7.65 9.62 -36.31
N ILE A 322 -6.85 10.70 -36.37
CA ILE A 322 -5.77 10.99 -35.45
C ILE A 322 -6.26 11.27 -34.02
N ASP A 323 -7.44 11.86 -33.85
CA ASP A 323 -8.03 12.14 -32.53
C ASP A 323 -8.53 10.85 -31.86
N ILE A 324 -9.10 9.96 -32.66
CA ILE A 324 -9.51 8.62 -32.20
C ILE A 324 -8.27 7.84 -31.76
N GLN A 325 -7.24 7.79 -32.58
CA GLN A 325 -5.97 7.13 -32.26
C GLN A 325 -5.35 7.70 -30.99
N ARG A 326 -5.29 9.02 -30.85
CA ARG A 326 -4.71 9.70 -29.67
C ARG A 326 -5.46 9.34 -28.39
N LYS A 327 -6.79 9.33 -28.40
CA LYS A 327 -7.60 8.97 -27.22
C LYS A 327 -7.49 7.48 -26.87
N VAL A 328 -7.55 6.58 -27.83
CA VAL A 328 -7.39 5.14 -27.61
C VAL A 328 -5.99 4.85 -27.07
N THR A 329 -4.96 5.45 -27.65
CA THR A 329 -3.58 5.32 -27.15
C THR A 329 -3.45 5.85 -25.72
N ARG A 330 -4.08 6.98 -25.38
CA ARG A 330 -4.09 7.51 -24.01
C ARG A 330 -4.65 6.50 -23.02
N ILE A 331 -5.76 5.82 -23.31
CA ILE A 331 -6.35 4.79 -22.44
C ILE A 331 -5.34 3.66 -22.15
N PHE A 332 -4.61 3.20 -23.17
CA PHE A 332 -3.59 2.16 -22.97
C PHE A 332 -2.39 2.63 -22.15
N CYS A 333 -1.95 3.87 -22.34
CA CYS A 333 -0.84 4.43 -21.58
C CYS A 333 -1.17 4.55 -20.09
N TYR A 334 -2.40 4.93 -19.77
CA TYR A 334 -2.87 5.04 -18.39
C TYR A 334 -3.19 3.70 -17.72
N LEU A 335 -3.16 2.58 -18.44
CA LEU A 335 -3.47 1.26 -17.89
C LEU A 335 -2.57 0.90 -16.70
N THR A 336 -1.28 1.20 -16.76
CA THR A 336 -0.34 0.95 -15.65
C THR A 336 -0.73 1.78 -14.41
N VAL A 337 -1.03 3.06 -14.60
CA VAL A 337 -1.47 3.95 -13.53
C VAL A 337 -2.75 3.43 -12.86
N ILE A 338 -3.74 3.02 -13.65
CA ILE A 338 -5.01 2.46 -13.15
C ILE A 338 -4.76 1.14 -12.39
N THR A 339 -3.87 0.29 -12.90
CA THR A 339 -3.50 -0.95 -12.23
C THR A 339 -2.89 -0.68 -10.86
N LEU A 340 -1.99 0.28 -10.76
CA LEU A 340 -1.38 0.68 -9.49
C LEU A 340 -2.41 1.33 -8.55
N GLN A 341 -3.29 2.20 -9.05
CA GLN A 341 -4.38 2.78 -8.25
C GLN A 341 -5.31 1.71 -7.66
N TYR A 342 -5.49 0.59 -8.33
CA TYR A 342 -6.26 -0.53 -7.82
C TYR A 342 -5.47 -1.40 -6.84
N LEU A 343 -4.22 -1.77 -7.18
CA LEU A 343 -3.41 -2.73 -6.40
C LEU A 343 -2.79 -2.12 -5.14
N VAL A 344 -2.29 -0.88 -5.20
CA VAL A 344 -1.52 -0.32 -4.09
C VAL A 344 -2.33 -0.18 -2.80
N PRO A 345 -3.60 0.26 -2.80
CA PRO A 345 -4.41 0.25 -1.59
C PRO A 345 -4.65 -1.16 -1.02
N VAL A 346 -4.72 -2.18 -1.89
CA VAL A 346 -4.83 -3.59 -1.45
C VAL A 346 -3.52 -4.04 -0.81
N PHE A 347 -2.37 -3.67 -1.37
CA PHE A 347 -1.06 -3.95 -0.79
C PHE A 347 -0.88 -3.27 0.57
N LEU A 348 -1.32 -2.02 0.73
CA LEU A 348 -1.27 -1.33 2.02
C LEU A 348 -2.01 -2.11 3.10
N ILE A 349 -3.24 -2.55 2.84
CA ILE A 349 -4.03 -3.35 3.80
C ILE A 349 -3.37 -4.71 4.02
N LEU A 350 -2.97 -5.40 2.96
CA LEU A 350 -2.40 -6.74 3.05
C LEU A 350 -1.10 -6.75 3.86
N PHE A 351 -0.13 -5.92 3.48
CA PHE A 351 1.20 -5.94 4.10
C PHE A 351 1.22 -5.33 5.50
N SER A 352 0.35 -4.36 5.81
CA SER A 352 0.17 -3.92 7.19
C SER A 352 -0.45 -5.03 8.07
N THR A 353 -1.38 -5.83 7.53
CA THR A 353 -1.96 -6.98 8.24
C THR A 353 -0.95 -8.12 8.42
N LEU A 354 -0.12 -8.41 7.40
CA LEU A 354 0.94 -9.42 7.51
C LEU A 354 2.02 -8.99 8.52
N ALA A 355 2.40 -7.71 8.52
CA ALA A 355 3.32 -7.15 9.51
C ALA A 355 2.74 -7.24 10.93
N LEU A 356 1.44 -6.97 11.10
CA LEU A 356 0.73 -7.15 12.37
C LEU A 356 0.82 -8.59 12.86
N LYS A 357 0.56 -9.56 11.97
CA LYS A 357 0.64 -10.98 12.29
C LYS A 357 2.05 -11.42 12.69
N ALA A 358 3.08 -10.90 12.01
CA ALA A 358 4.47 -11.14 12.38
C ALA A 358 4.82 -10.61 13.78
N LEU A 359 4.27 -9.45 14.15
CA LEU A 359 4.46 -8.84 15.48
C LEU A 359 3.76 -9.59 16.61
N GLU A 360 2.62 -10.22 16.34
CA GLU A 360 1.93 -11.05 17.35
C GLU A 360 2.78 -12.23 17.78
N ARG A 361 3.55 -12.78 16.87
CA ARG A 361 4.38 -13.98 17.10
C ARG A 361 5.70 -13.71 17.79
N THR A 362 6.25 -12.51 17.62
CA THR A 362 7.54 -12.09 18.22
C THR A 362 7.36 -10.85 19.09
N PRO A 363 6.78 -10.97 20.29
CA PRO A 363 6.42 -9.82 21.12
C PRO A 363 7.62 -8.99 21.63
N GLY A 364 8.84 -9.46 21.45
CA GLY A 364 10.07 -8.78 21.90
C GLY A 364 10.84 -8.01 20.83
N VAL A 365 10.46 -8.07 19.54
CA VAL A 365 11.25 -7.49 18.44
C VAL A 365 10.45 -6.46 17.66
N THR A 366 10.88 -5.19 17.74
CA THR A 366 10.26 -4.11 16.96
C THR A 366 10.72 -4.12 15.51
N PRO A 367 9.83 -3.84 14.53
CA PRO A 367 10.24 -3.63 13.13
C PRO A 367 11.24 -2.49 12.96
N ALA A 368 11.15 -1.46 13.82
CA ALA A 368 12.11 -0.36 13.85
C ALA A 368 13.53 -0.84 14.20
N LEU A 369 13.64 -1.90 15.00
CA LEU A 369 14.91 -2.56 15.32
C LEU A 369 15.66 -3.07 14.08
N LEU A 370 14.93 -3.38 13.04
CA LEU A 370 15.40 -4.02 11.82
C LEU A 370 15.72 -3.03 10.70
N LEU A 371 15.08 -1.86 10.72
CA LEU A 371 15.37 -0.77 9.79
C LEU A 371 16.59 0.05 10.23
N LEU A 372 17.04 -0.14 11.49
CA LEU A 372 18.18 0.56 12.06
C LEU A 372 19.44 -0.32 11.91
N PRO A 373 20.54 0.20 11.35
CA PRO A 373 21.78 -0.56 11.25
C PRO A 373 22.23 -0.96 12.64
N THR A 374 22.32 -2.27 12.87
CA THR A 374 23.03 -2.78 14.04
C THR A 374 24.50 -2.50 13.77
N ALA A 375 25.12 -1.60 14.53
CA ALA A 375 26.55 -1.44 14.49
C ALA A 375 27.18 -2.81 14.73
N ALA A 376 27.78 -3.37 13.68
CA ALA A 376 28.57 -4.57 13.82
C ALA A 376 29.67 -4.26 14.84
N PRO A 377 29.97 -5.17 15.81
CA PRO A 377 31.13 -4.98 16.63
C PRO A 377 32.35 -4.93 15.69
N VAL A 378 33.05 -3.81 15.72
CA VAL A 378 34.31 -3.64 15.01
C VAL A 378 35.24 -4.71 15.64
N LEU A 379 35.53 -5.74 14.87
CA LEU A 379 36.59 -6.69 15.21
C LEU A 379 37.90 -5.89 15.21
N PRO A 380 38.69 -5.92 16.30
CA PRO A 380 40.03 -5.38 16.27
C PRO A 380 40.90 -6.34 15.46
N GLY A 381 41.04 -6.07 14.19
CA GLY A 381 42.00 -6.70 13.29
C GLY A 381 43.17 -5.76 13.16
N GLY A 382 44.21 -6.01 13.94
CA GLY A 382 45.49 -5.35 13.67
C GLY A 382 46.06 -5.79 12.34
N LEU A 383 46.54 -4.85 11.59
CA LEU A 383 47.74 -4.95 10.72
C LEU A 383 48.28 -3.54 10.56
N ASP A 384 49.56 -3.49 10.78
CA ASP A 384 50.43 -2.36 10.91
C ASP A 384 50.61 -1.55 9.60
N GLU A 385 51.03 -0.30 9.85
CA GLU A 385 51.92 0.54 9.04
C GLU A 385 51.28 1.55 8.03
N ASP A 386 51.59 2.82 8.39
CA ASP A 386 51.79 4.00 7.54
C ASP A 386 50.58 4.66 6.84
N GLU A 387 50.03 5.69 7.59
CA GLU A 387 49.54 6.93 6.95
C GLU A 387 48.96 7.91 7.98
N GLU A 388 49.75 8.86 8.46
CA GLU A 388 49.38 9.94 9.42
C GLU A 388 48.34 10.95 8.92
N GLY A 389 47.73 10.74 7.78
CA GLY A 389 46.67 11.66 7.23
C GLY A 389 45.30 11.04 7.14
N MET A 390 45.11 9.75 7.46
CA MET A 390 43.87 9.01 7.34
C MET A 390 43.22 8.74 8.71
N GLU A 391 43.97 8.86 9.82
CA GLU A 391 43.51 8.60 11.17
C GLU A 391 42.44 9.60 11.64
N ASP A 392 42.60 10.91 11.33
CA ASP A 392 41.62 11.94 11.71
C ASP A 392 40.26 11.75 11.01
N ALA A 393 40.24 11.25 9.78
CA ALA A 393 39.02 10.98 9.05
C ALA A 393 38.32 9.68 9.52
N GLU A 394 39.09 8.65 9.95
CA GLU A 394 38.54 7.42 10.51
C GLU A 394 38.01 7.64 11.93
N GLU A 395 38.67 8.44 12.78
CA GLU A 395 38.17 8.82 14.09
C GLU A 395 36.86 9.59 14.02
N ASP A 396 36.73 10.55 13.08
CA ASP A 396 35.47 11.28 12.85
C ASP A 396 34.34 10.38 12.35
N ILE A 397 34.64 9.43 11.48
CA ILE A 397 33.69 8.43 11.00
C ILE A 397 33.27 7.51 12.14
N GLN A 398 34.21 7.01 12.94
CA GLN A 398 33.92 6.14 14.09
C GLN A 398 33.12 6.88 15.18
N ALA A 399 33.45 8.14 15.46
CA ALA A 399 32.71 8.98 16.40
C ALA A 399 31.27 9.27 15.88
N THR A 400 31.11 9.49 14.57
CA THR A 400 29.80 9.69 13.94
C THR A 400 28.99 8.39 13.96
N VAL A 401 29.57 7.26 13.66
CA VAL A 401 28.93 5.93 13.73
C VAL A 401 28.53 5.60 15.17
N ALA A 402 29.37 5.90 16.16
CA ALA A 402 29.06 5.70 17.57
C ALA A 402 27.88 6.56 18.02
N ARG A 403 27.87 7.87 17.69
CA ARG A 403 26.73 8.77 17.97
C ARG A 403 25.46 8.31 17.27
N LEU A 404 25.56 7.86 16.03
CA LEU A 404 24.42 7.33 15.28
C LEU A 404 23.90 6.04 15.94
N SER A 405 24.78 5.13 16.37
CA SER A 405 24.40 3.88 17.04
C SER A 405 23.72 4.15 18.39
N GLU A 406 24.18 5.16 19.13
CA GLU A 406 23.60 5.58 20.39
C GLU A 406 22.22 6.24 20.19
N ALA A 407 22.08 7.10 19.20
CA ALA A 407 20.80 7.68 18.80
C ALA A 407 19.79 6.60 18.35
N PHE A 408 20.26 5.59 17.62
CA PHE A 408 19.43 4.46 17.22
C PHE A 408 19.05 3.56 18.41
N ALA A 409 19.94 3.30 19.34
CA ALA A 409 19.63 2.55 20.56
C ALA A 409 18.58 3.29 21.40
N ALA A 410 18.70 4.61 21.50
CA ALA A 410 17.71 5.47 22.15
C ALA A 410 16.35 5.42 21.45
N LEU A 411 16.31 5.58 20.12
CA LEU A 411 15.08 5.49 19.34
C LEU A 411 14.42 4.11 19.50
N ARG A 412 15.21 3.06 19.56
CA ARG A 412 14.75 1.69 19.81
C ARG A 412 14.11 1.52 21.19
N SER A 413 14.65 2.14 22.21
CA SER A 413 14.10 2.05 23.58
C SER A 413 12.76 2.77 23.69
N VAL A 414 12.54 3.83 22.90
CA VAL A 414 11.30 4.62 22.86
C VAL A 414 10.23 3.93 22.04
N LEU A 415 10.58 3.35 20.88
CA LEU A 415 9.62 2.72 19.95
C LEU A 415 9.32 1.27 20.33
N THR A 416 8.24 1.04 21.04
CA THR A 416 7.82 -0.31 21.51
C THR A 416 7.09 -1.13 20.45
N PRO A 417 7.12 -2.48 20.52
CA PRO A 417 6.31 -3.36 19.67
C PRO A 417 4.83 -3.07 19.79
N LEU A 418 4.37 -2.70 20.99
CA LEU A 418 2.98 -2.39 21.29
C LEU A 418 2.52 -1.15 20.52
N PHE A 419 3.36 -0.12 20.43
CA PHE A 419 3.09 1.07 19.62
C PHE A 419 2.95 0.73 18.13
N PHE A 420 3.86 -0.08 17.58
CA PHE A 420 3.79 -0.49 16.18
C PHE A 420 2.57 -1.36 15.88
N ARG A 421 2.17 -2.22 16.81
CA ARG A 421 0.94 -3.01 16.68
C ARG A 421 -0.29 -2.11 16.59
N GLY A 422 -0.42 -1.15 17.49
CA GLY A 422 -1.50 -0.16 17.45
C GLY A 422 -1.50 0.67 16.18
N LEU A 423 -0.33 1.15 15.77
CA LEU A 423 -0.16 1.97 14.56
C LEU A 423 -0.53 1.21 13.28
N LEU A 424 -0.09 -0.05 13.13
CA LEU A 424 -0.41 -0.88 11.96
C LEU A 424 -1.89 -1.29 11.92
N ALA A 425 -2.49 -1.61 13.08
CA ALA A 425 -3.92 -1.89 13.19
C ALA A 425 -4.74 -0.66 12.78
N PHE A 426 -4.39 0.51 13.29
CA PHE A 426 -5.00 1.78 12.92
C PHE A 426 -4.81 2.10 11.44
N LEU A 427 -3.60 1.92 10.88
CA LEU A 427 -3.32 2.16 9.45
C LEU A 427 -4.17 1.26 8.56
N THR A 428 -4.28 -0.04 8.88
CA THR A 428 -5.11 -1.00 8.12
C THR A 428 -6.57 -0.54 8.09
N TRP A 429 -7.11 -0.17 9.25
CA TRP A 429 -8.47 0.35 9.38
C TRP A 429 -8.63 1.68 8.63
N TRP A 430 -7.67 2.60 8.78
CA TRP A 430 -7.71 3.92 8.15
C TRP A 430 -7.72 3.86 6.61
N VAL A 431 -6.88 3.03 6.04
CA VAL A 431 -6.87 2.81 4.58
C VAL A 431 -8.21 2.26 4.10
N ALA A 432 -8.81 1.32 4.83
CA ALA A 432 -10.15 0.80 4.52
C ALA A 432 -11.21 1.90 4.64
N ALA A 433 -11.16 2.75 5.67
CA ALA A 433 -12.08 3.88 5.86
C ALA A 433 -11.99 4.88 4.69
N CYS A 434 -10.77 5.28 4.32
CA CYS A 434 -10.56 6.16 3.17
C CYS A 434 -11.09 5.56 1.86
N GLN A 435 -10.90 4.24 1.65
CA GLN A 435 -11.45 3.55 0.48
C GLN A 435 -12.98 3.54 0.47
N VAL A 436 -13.62 3.29 1.61
CA VAL A 436 -15.10 3.32 1.71
C VAL A 436 -15.62 4.71 1.40
N ILE A 437 -15.07 5.73 2.05
CA ILE A 437 -15.50 7.12 1.86
C ILE A 437 -15.34 7.53 0.39
N SER A 438 -14.15 7.36 -0.19
CA SER A 438 -13.88 7.76 -1.57
C SER A 438 -14.68 6.94 -2.59
N SER A 439 -14.92 5.65 -2.34
CA SER A 439 -15.76 4.80 -3.20
C SER A 439 -17.23 5.21 -3.16
N LEU A 440 -17.77 5.56 -2.01
CA LEU A 440 -19.14 6.04 -1.88
C LEU A 440 -19.34 7.36 -2.63
N PHE A 441 -18.40 8.30 -2.49
CA PHE A 441 -18.41 9.52 -3.29
C PHE A 441 -18.31 9.22 -4.79
N GLY A 442 -17.48 8.25 -5.19
CA GLY A 442 -17.35 7.82 -6.58
C GLY A 442 -18.65 7.27 -7.17
N ILE A 443 -19.40 6.45 -6.41
CA ILE A 443 -20.73 5.97 -6.82
C ILE A 443 -21.68 7.14 -6.95
N TYR A 444 -21.72 8.04 -5.96
CA TYR A 444 -22.58 9.22 -6.00
C TYR A 444 -22.32 10.08 -7.23
N PHE A 445 -21.07 10.42 -7.52
CA PHE A 445 -20.70 11.18 -8.70
C PHE A 445 -21.11 10.50 -10.00
N HIS A 446 -20.91 9.19 -10.08
CA HIS A 446 -21.24 8.45 -11.31
C HIS A 446 -22.75 8.34 -11.54
N GLN A 447 -23.52 8.11 -10.48
CA GLN A 447 -24.99 7.94 -10.61
C GLN A 447 -25.75 9.26 -10.75
N TYR A 448 -25.33 10.31 -10.08
CA TYR A 448 -26.12 11.55 -9.98
C TYR A 448 -25.60 12.73 -10.80
N LEU A 449 -24.29 12.82 -11.04
CA LEU A 449 -23.68 13.95 -11.73
C LEU A 449 -23.31 13.67 -13.20
N MET A 450 -23.09 12.41 -13.58
CA MET A 450 -22.78 12.06 -14.97
C MET A 450 -23.99 11.61 -15.80
N GLN A 451 -25.15 11.41 -15.17
CA GLN A 451 -26.41 11.07 -15.88
C GLN A 451 -27.22 12.32 -16.29
N ASN A 452 -26.87 13.49 -15.76
CA ASN A 452 -27.39 14.80 -16.21
C ASN A 452 -26.40 15.47 -17.15
#